data_28be13f4d41fc72f730b4fc210378585
#
_entry.id   28be13f4d41fc72f730b4fc210378585
#
_cell.length_a   1.000
_cell.length_b   1.000
_cell.length_c   1.000
_cell.angle_alpha   90.00
_cell.angle_beta   90.00
_cell.angle_gamma   90.00
#
_symmetry.space_group_name_H-M   'P 1'
#
loop_
_entity.id
_entity.type
_entity.pdbx_description
1 polymer ?
#
loop_
_entity_poly.entity_id
_entity_poly.type
_entity_poly.pdbx_seq_one_letter_code
_entity_poly.pdbx_strand_id
1 'polypeptide(L)'
;SNVGKSSLINRLCNRKNLARVSATPGKTATINFFRVDTAYFVDLPGYGYAKVSNADRERWDELINSYFEADRALNVLVQLLDSRHAPSADDVQMMEYLHFHRIPFVVALTKADKLKKSEMTAQLEEFRITCAPYGCKQVFLTSAEKGTGVEELRQYLDACLAPEA
;
A
#
# COMPACT_ATOMS: atom_id res chain seq x y z
N SER A 1 5.18 10.12 2.93
CA SER A 1 4.35 10.31 1.74
C SER A 1 2.97 10.86 2.10
N ASN A 2 2.33 11.46 1.14
CA ASN A 2 1.01 12.08 1.33
C ASN A 2 -0.10 11.04 1.60
N VAL A 3 0.13 9.80 1.27
CA VAL A 3 -0.85 8.71 1.45
C VAL A 3 -0.78 8.07 2.85
N GLY A 4 0.28 8.34 3.61
CA GLY A 4 0.44 7.83 4.97
C GLY A 4 1.08 6.46 5.10
N LYS A 5 1.90 6.07 4.13
CA LYS A 5 2.55 4.75 4.09
C LYS A 5 3.41 4.47 5.33
N SER A 6 4.33 5.38 5.68
CA SER A 6 5.22 5.19 6.82
C SER A 6 4.46 5.09 8.15
N SER A 7 3.43 5.90 8.30
CA SER A 7 2.58 5.87 9.50
C SER A 7 1.86 4.52 9.63
N LEU A 8 1.35 3.98 8.54
CA LEU A 8 0.69 2.68 8.53
C LEU A 8 1.66 1.54 8.82
N ILE A 9 2.85 1.55 8.21
CA ILE A 9 3.90 0.55 8.47
C ILE A 9 4.25 0.52 9.96
N ASN A 10 4.49 1.69 10.55
CA ASN A 10 4.82 1.81 11.97
C ASN A 10 3.70 1.25 12.86
N ARG A 11 2.45 1.54 12.50
CA ARG A 11 1.29 1.05 13.26
C ARG A 11 1.10 -0.45 13.11
N LEU A 12 1.24 -1.00 11.91
CA LEU A 12 1.13 -2.44 11.64
C LEU A 12 2.19 -3.24 12.42
N CYS A 13 3.40 -2.74 12.45
CA CYS A 13 4.52 -3.39 13.15
C CYS A 13 4.53 -3.12 14.65
N ASN A 14 3.65 -2.26 15.14
CA ASN A 14 3.57 -1.81 16.53
C ASN A 14 4.92 -1.25 17.04
N ARG A 15 5.63 -0.53 16.15
CA ARG A 15 6.94 0.08 16.45
C ARG A 15 6.95 1.53 16.00
N LYS A 16 7.52 2.39 16.85
CA LYS A 16 7.75 3.78 16.48
C LYS A 16 9.02 3.89 15.66
N ASN A 17 9.01 4.73 14.64
CA ASN A 17 10.18 5.07 13.82
C ASN A 17 10.82 3.89 13.08
N LEU A 18 10.09 2.79 12.85
CA LEU A 18 10.57 1.71 11.99
C LEU A 18 10.69 2.20 10.55
N ALA A 19 9.66 2.90 10.07
CA ALA A 19 9.70 3.63 8.81
C ALA A 19 9.65 5.12 9.09
N ARG A 20 10.48 5.91 8.38
CA ARG A 20 10.51 7.35 8.57
C ARG A 20 9.31 8.00 7.90
N VAL A 21 8.59 8.82 8.68
CA VAL A 21 7.55 9.69 8.13
C VAL A 21 8.22 10.93 7.56
N SER A 22 8.12 11.13 6.24
CA SER A 22 8.69 12.29 5.57
C SER A 22 7.60 13.29 5.22
N ALA A 23 7.85 14.56 5.50
CA ALA A 23 7.00 15.65 5.08
C ALA A 23 7.23 16.06 3.61
N THR A 24 8.33 15.61 3.00
CA THR A 24 8.69 15.97 1.63
C THR A 24 8.38 14.80 0.68
N PRO A 25 7.39 14.94 -0.22
CA PRO A 25 7.08 13.89 -1.18
C PRO A 25 8.24 13.59 -2.12
N GLY A 26 8.36 12.32 -2.55
CA GLY A 26 9.27 11.94 -3.61
C GLY A 26 10.72 11.69 -3.20
N LYS A 27 11.03 11.69 -1.91
CA LYS A 27 12.41 11.42 -1.46
C LYS A 27 12.80 9.96 -1.40
N THR A 28 11.84 9.03 -1.44
CA THR A 28 12.14 7.60 -1.34
C THR A 28 12.41 7.04 -2.73
N ALA A 29 13.70 7.00 -3.11
CA ALA A 29 14.15 6.38 -4.36
C ALA A 29 14.80 5.02 -4.13
N THR A 30 14.60 4.40 -2.97
CA THR A 30 15.20 3.12 -2.61
C THR A 30 14.15 2.16 -2.09
N ILE A 31 14.43 0.87 -2.25
CA ILE A 31 13.63 -0.21 -1.65
C ILE A 31 14.18 -0.48 -0.25
N ASN A 32 13.33 -0.40 0.75
CA ASN A 32 13.71 -0.63 2.14
C ASN A 32 13.12 -1.94 2.64
N PHE A 33 13.94 -2.74 3.31
CA PHE A 33 13.56 -4.02 3.89
C PHE A 33 13.52 -3.91 5.41
N PHE A 34 12.41 -4.33 6.01
CA PHE A 34 12.26 -4.37 7.48
C PHE A 34 11.93 -5.80 7.90
N ARG A 35 12.74 -6.34 8.80
CA ARG A 35 12.42 -7.64 9.38
C ARG A 35 11.50 -7.46 10.58
N VAL A 36 10.36 -8.15 10.54
CA VAL A 36 9.38 -8.17 11.64
C VAL A 36 9.06 -9.64 11.92
N ASP A 37 9.52 -10.13 13.06
CA ASP A 37 9.45 -11.55 13.45
C ASP A 37 10.08 -12.45 12.36
N THR A 38 9.30 -13.31 11.72
CA THR A 38 9.77 -14.23 10.66
C THR A 38 9.52 -13.70 9.26
N ALA A 39 8.94 -12.51 9.13
CA ALA A 39 8.56 -11.92 7.86
C ALA A 39 9.41 -10.70 7.51
N TYR A 40 9.41 -10.35 6.23
CA TYR A 40 9.99 -9.10 5.76
C TYR A 40 8.90 -8.20 5.22
N PHE A 41 8.85 -6.97 5.72
CA PHE A 41 8.15 -5.89 5.06
C PHE A 41 9.10 -5.21 4.09
N VAL A 42 8.63 -5.07 2.85
CA VAL A 42 9.40 -4.41 1.79
C VAL A 42 8.70 -3.11 1.45
N ASP A 43 9.32 -2.01 1.81
CA ASP A 43 8.81 -0.68 1.51
C ASP A 43 9.28 -0.27 0.12
N LEU A 44 8.38 -0.30 -0.84
CA LEU A 44 8.64 0.14 -2.20
C LEU A 44 8.49 1.66 -2.30
N PRO A 45 9.25 2.32 -3.19
CA PRO A 45 9.09 3.76 -3.37
C PRO A 45 7.69 4.12 -3.84
N GLY A 46 7.17 5.21 -3.29
CA GLY A 46 5.86 5.72 -3.68
C GLY A 46 5.84 6.22 -5.12
N TYR A 47 4.66 6.22 -5.72
CA TYR A 47 4.40 6.71 -7.07
C TYR A 47 3.45 7.91 -7.01
N GLY A 48 3.19 8.54 -8.17
CA GLY A 48 2.09 9.49 -8.31
C GLY A 48 2.34 10.88 -7.74
N TYR A 49 3.58 11.33 -7.72
CA TYR A 49 3.88 12.70 -7.34
C TYR A 49 3.81 13.62 -8.55
N ALA A 50 2.91 14.61 -8.48
CA ALA A 50 2.65 15.54 -9.59
C ALA A 50 3.85 16.40 -10.00
N LYS A 51 4.92 16.43 -9.20
CA LYS A 51 6.09 17.30 -9.42
C LYS A 51 7.38 16.53 -9.69
N VAL A 52 7.31 15.23 -9.99
CA VAL A 52 8.52 14.48 -10.33
C VAL A 52 8.83 14.62 -11.81
N SER A 53 10.13 14.68 -12.12
CA SER A 53 10.60 14.72 -13.50
C SER A 53 10.36 13.38 -14.20
N ASN A 54 10.37 13.38 -15.54
CA ASN A 54 10.29 12.14 -16.33
C ASN A 54 11.45 11.20 -15.99
N ALA A 55 12.63 11.74 -15.72
CA ALA A 55 13.79 10.92 -15.33
C ALA A 55 13.58 10.22 -13.99
N ASP A 56 12.92 10.87 -13.02
CA ASP A 56 12.60 10.26 -11.73
C ASP A 56 11.53 9.17 -11.88
N ARG A 57 10.57 9.38 -12.76
CA ARG A 57 9.54 8.37 -13.08
C ARG A 57 10.15 7.14 -13.74
N GLU A 58 11.06 7.31 -14.69
CA GLU A 58 11.78 6.22 -15.33
C GLU A 58 12.62 5.42 -14.32
N ARG A 59 13.30 6.10 -13.40
CA ARG A 59 14.04 5.46 -12.32
C ARG A 59 13.13 4.64 -11.40
N TRP A 60 11.96 5.18 -11.10
CA TRP A 60 10.96 4.49 -10.30
C TRP A 60 10.51 3.20 -11.01
N ASP A 61 10.16 3.30 -12.29
CA ASP A 61 9.73 2.15 -13.10
C ASP A 61 10.81 1.07 -13.15
N GLU A 62 12.06 1.46 -13.40
CA GLU A 62 13.20 0.53 -13.42
C GLU A 62 13.38 -0.19 -12.08
N LEU A 63 13.28 0.54 -10.99
CA LEU A 63 13.45 -0.01 -9.65
C LEU A 63 12.34 -1.02 -9.31
N ILE A 64 11.09 -0.68 -9.60
CA ILE A 64 9.95 -1.55 -9.35
C ILE A 64 10.00 -2.80 -10.25
N ASN A 65 10.26 -2.62 -11.54
CA ASN A 65 10.40 -3.74 -12.47
C ASN A 65 11.52 -4.68 -12.06
N SER A 66 12.67 -4.13 -11.69
CA SER A 66 13.81 -4.89 -11.20
C SER A 66 13.47 -5.70 -9.95
N TYR A 67 12.69 -5.13 -9.03
CA TYR A 67 12.26 -5.84 -7.83
C TYR A 67 11.35 -7.04 -8.17
N PHE A 68 10.36 -6.85 -9.04
CA PHE A 68 9.41 -7.91 -9.38
C PHE A 68 9.99 -8.95 -10.34
N GLU A 69 10.99 -8.59 -11.16
CA GLU A 69 11.71 -9.54 -12.01
C GLU A 69 12.68 -10.42 -11.22
N ALA A 70 13.18 -9.95 -10.08
CA ALA A 70 13.96 -10.77 -9.18
C ALA A 70 13.08 -11.90 -8.63
N ASP A 71 13.57 -13.15 -8.70
CA ASP A 71 12.83 -14.33 -8.26
C ASP A 71 12.71 -14.34 -6.73
N ARG A 72 11.86 -13.47 -6.21
CA ARG A 72 11.60 -13.30 -4.77
C ARG A 72 10.21 -13.81 -4.44
N ALA A 73 10.09 -14.54 -3.32
CA ALA A 73 8.80 -14.95 -2.81
C ALA A 73 8.02 -13.73 -2.33
N LEU A 74 6.96 -13.38 -3.05
CA LEU A 74 6.04 -12.30 -2.68
C LEU A 74 4.71 -12.92 -2.26
N ASN A 75 4.35 -12.75 -0.99
CA ASN A 75 3.10 -13.31 -0.45
C ASN A 75 1.91 -12.43 -0.80
N VAL A 76 2.04 -11.13 -0.62
CA VAL A 76 0.98 -10.17 -0.93
C VAL A 76 1.57 -8.76 -1.00
N LEU A 77 1.00 -7.93 -1.87
CA LEU A 77 1.32 -6.51 -1.95
C LEU A 77 0.15 -5.71 -1.38
N VAL A 78 0.45 -4.70 -0.59
CA VAL A 78 -0.56 -3.77 -0.08
C VAL A 78 -0.41 -2.44 -0.79
N GLN A 79 -1.42 -2.06 -1.57
CA GLN A 79 -1.48 -0.75 -2.20
C GLN A 79 -2.27 0.20 -1.33
N LEU A 80 -1.70 1.37 -1.03
CA LEU A 80 -2.34 2.37 -0.18
C LEU A 80 -3.03 3.42 -1.02
N LEU A 81 -4.29 3.68 -0.71
CA LEU A 81 -5.09 4.74 -1.33
C LEU A 81 -5.68 5.62 -0.23
N ASP A 82 -5.75 6.92 -0.49
CA ASP A 82 -6.43 7.84 0.42
C ASP A 82 -7.94 7.60 0.38
N SER A 83 -8.55 7.33 1.52
CA SER A 83 -9.98 6.99 1.61
C SER A 83 -10.91 8.12 1.19
N ARG A 84 -10.43 9.35 1.17
CA ARG A 84 -11.25 10.55 0.88
C ARG A 84 -11.46 10.83 -0.59
N HIS A 85 -10.62 10.28 -1.45
CA HIS A 85 -10.60 10.61 -2.89
C HIS A 85 -10.67 9.35 -3.73
N ALA A 86 -11.29 9.47 -4.91
CA ALA A 86 -11.20 8.39 -5.90
C ALA A 86 -9.74 8.10 -6.27
N PRO A 87 -9.42 6.86 -6.69
CA PRO A 87 -8.07 6.55 -7.13
C PRO A 87 -7.59 7.52 -8.22
N SER A 88 -6.34 7.97 -8.09
CA SER A 88 -5.72 8.80 -9.12
C SER A 88 -5.41 7.98 -10.37
N ALA A 89 -5.07 8.65 -11.47
CA ALA A 89 -4.62 7.97 -12.68
C ALA A 89 -3.38 7.08 -12.41
N ASP A 90 -2.47 7.55 -11.56
CA ASP A 90 -1.29 6.78 -11.17
C ASP A 90 -1.65 5.57 -10.29
N ASP A 91 -2.62 5.71 -9.41
CA ASP A 91 -3.15 4.59 -8.61
C ASP A 91 -3.73 3.50 -9.52
N VAL A 92 -4.51 3.90 -10.50
CA VAL A 92 -5.12 2.97 -11.48
C VAL A 92 -4.04 2.30 -12.32
N GLN A 93 -3.03 3.05 -12.77
CA GLN A 93 -1.92 2.51 -13.52
C GLN A 93 -1.15 1.44 -12.72
N MET A 94 -0.96 1.66 -11.42
CA MET A 94 -0.35 0.65 -10.55
C MET A 94 -1.22 -0.60 -10.43
N MET A 95 -2.53 -0.46 -10.29
CA MET A 95 -3.45 -1.61 -10.26
C MET A 95 -3.43 -2.39 -11.58
N GLU A 96 -3.37 -1.69 -12.70
CA GLU A 96 -3.23 -2.32 -14.03
C GLU A 96 -1.92 -3.12 -14.12
N TYR A 97 -0.83 -2.55 -13.64
CA TYR A 97 0.47 -3.22 -13.59
C TYR A 97 0.40 -4.50 -12.75
N LEU A 98 -0.17 -4.42 -11.54
CA LEU A 98 -0.30 -5.58 -10.66
C LEU A 98 -1.18 -6.67 -11.27
N HIS A 99 -2.26 -6.27 -11.93
CA HIS A 99 -3.14 -7.21 -12.62
C HIS A 99 -2.45 -7.90 -13.79
N PHE A 100 -1.75 -7.13 -14.62
CA PHE A 100 -1.03 -7.65 -15.78
C PHE A 100 0.03 -8.68 -15.37
N HIS A 101 0.77 -8.40 -14.33
CA HIS A 101 1.84 -9.27 -13.82
C HIS A 101 1.34 -10.34 -12.85
N ARG A 102 0.03 -10.42 -12.61
CA ARG A 102 -0.61 -11.39 -11.71
C ARG A 102 -0.03 -11.35 -10.28
N ILE A 103 0.27 -10.17 -9.80
CA ILE A 103 0.78 -9.95 -8.46
C ILE A 103 -0.40 -9.92 -7.49
N PRO A 104 -0.44 -10.78 -6.46
CA PRO A 104 -1.53 -10.76 -5.48
C PRO A 104 -1.47 -9.48 -4.66
N PHE A 105 -2.57 -8.75 -4.59
CA PHE A 105 -2.60 -7.50 -3.84
C PHE A 105 -3.95 -7.25 -3.17
N VAL A 106 -3.87 -6.45 -2.12
CA VAL A 106 -5.02 -5.87 -1.43
C VAL A 106 -4.84 -4.36 -1.38
N VAL A 107 -5.91 -3.64 -1.12
CA VAL A 107 -5.89 -2.19 -0.96
C VAL A 107 -6.14 -1.85 0.51
N ALA A 108 -5.31 -0.99 1.05
CA ALA A 108 -5.54 -0.37 2.34
C ALA A 108 -5.91 1.11 2.13
N LEU A 109 -7.15 1.45 2.42
CA LEU A 109 -7.61 2.83 2.41
C LEU A 109 -7.09 3.50 3.68
N THR A 110 -6.36 4.60 3.52
CA THR A 110 -5.77 5.33 4.64
C THR A 110 -6.65 6.51 5.06
N LYS A 111 -6.36 7.05 6.23
CA LYS A 111 -7.00 8.27 6.74
C LYS A 111 -8.51 8.15 6.96
N ALA A 112 -8.96 6.96 7.37
CA ALA A 112 -10.37 6.73 7.67
C ALA A 112 -10.91 7.66 8.76
N ASP A 113 -10.05 8.12 9.66
CA ASP A 113 -10.39 9.10 10.71
C ASP A 113 -10.83 10.46 10.14
N LYS A 114 -10.51 10.75 8.88
CA LYS A 114 -10.96 11.97 8.20
C LYS A 114 -12.33 11.84 7.55
N LEU A 115 -12.89 10.63 7.49
CA LEU A 115 -14.23 10.39 6.98
C LEU A 115 -15.27 10.51 8.10
N LYS A 116 -16.47 10.97 7.77
CA LYS A 116 -17.63 10.86 8.67
C LYS A 116 -18.05 9.40 8.77
N LYS A 117 -18.54 8.98 9.94
CA LYS A 117 -19.01 7.60 10.14
C LYS A 117 -20.07 7.19 9.13
N SER A 118 -20.95 8.12 8.74
CA SER A 118 -21.99 7.87 7.74
C SER A 118 -21.43 7.62 6.32
N GLU A 119 -20.20 8.04 6.06
CA GLU A 119 -19.57 7.90 4.75
C GLU A 119 -18.71 6.64 4.63
N MET A 120 -18.29 6.05 5.76
CA MET A 120 -17.31 4.94 5.77
C MET A 120 -17.77 3.73 5.00
N THR A 121 -18.99 3.26 5.23
CA THR A 121 -19.52 2.05 4.56
C THR A 121 -19.68 2.25 3.07
N ALA A 122 -20.23 3.40 2.67
CA ALA A 122 -20.42 3.72 1.25
C ALA A 122 -19.08 3.85 0.53
N GLN A 123 -18.11 4.50 1.15
CA GLN A 123 -16.78 4.70 0.58
C GLN A 123 -16.03 3.37 0.42
N LEU A 124 -16.11 2.51 1.42
CA LEU A 124 -15.51 1.18 1.35
C LEU A 124 -16.10 0.36 0.21
N GLU A 125 -17.41 0.39 0.06
CA GLU A 125 -18.11 -0.35 -1.01
C GLU A 125 -17.75 0.18 -2.39
N GLU A 126 -17.67 1.49 -2.54
CA GLU A 126 -17.28 2.11 -3.81
C GLU A 126 -15.86 1.71 -4.23
N PHE A 127 -14.92 1.69 -3.30
CA PHE A 127 -13.56 1.23 -3.57
C PHE A 127 -13.51 -0.27 -3.91
N ARG A 128 -14.31 -1.09 -3.26
CA ARG A 128 -14.43 -2.52 -3.60
C ARG A 128 -14.84 -2.70 -5.05
N ILE A 129 -15.86 -1.98 -5.47
CA ILE A 129 -16.37 -2.04 -6.85
C ILE A 129 -15.29 -1.54 -7.84
N THR A 130 -14.63 -0.44 -7.52
CA THR A 130 -13.61 0.16 -8.39
C THR A 130 -12.37 -0.71 -8.53
N CYS A 131 -11.93 -1.36 -7.47
CA CYS A 131 -10.68 -2.13 -7.44
C CYS A 131 -10.85 -3.58 -7.91
N ALA A 132 -12.05 -4.14 -7.82
CA ALA A 132 -12.31 -5.54 -8.17
C ALA A 132 -11.89 -5.94 -9.58
N PRO A 133 -12.12 -5.12 -10.64
CA PRO A 133 -11.71 -5.47 -12.01
C PRO A 133 -10.20 -5.69 -12.17
N TYR A 134 -9.39 -5.13 -11.29
CA TYR A 134 -7.92 -5.25 -11.33
C TYR A 134 -7.40 -6.45 -10.55
N GLY A 135 -8.28 -7.29 -10.01
CA GLY A 135 -7.88 -8.46 -9.24
C GLY A 135 -7.56 -8.19 -7.78
N CYS A 136 -7.97 -7.04 -7.25
CA CYS A 136 -7.82 -6.72 -5.84
C CYS A 136 -8.60 -7.74 -4.99
N LYS A 137 -7.91 -8.40 -4.06
CA LYS A 137 -8.50 -9.48 -3.27
C LYS A 137 -9.39 -8.97 -2.14
N GLN A 138 -9.02 -7.84 -1.54
CA GLN A 138 -9.77 -7.24 -0.45
C GLN A 138 -9.40 -5.77 -0.29
N VAL A 139 -10.35 -4.97 0.19
CA VAL A 139 -10.15 -3.56 0.52
C VAL A 139 -10.37 -3.38 2.01
N PHE A 140 -9.39 -2.77 2.68
CA PHE A 140 -9.42 -2.48 4.12
C PHE A 140 -9.55 -0.97 4.34
N LEU A 141 -10.40 -0.58 5.26
CA LEU A 141 -10.50 0.81 5.68
C LEU A 141 -9.65 1.00 6.93
N THR A 142 -8.61 1.83 6.86
CA THR A 142 -7.64 1.96 7.95
C THR A 142 -7.41 3.40 8.39
N SER A 143 -7.01 3.54 9.64
CA SER A 143 -6.48 4.79 10.20
C SER A 143 -5.24 4.47 11.03
N ALA A 144 -4.09 4.95 10.61
CA ALA A 144 -2.85 4.81 11.39
C ALA A 144 -2.94 5.60 12.69
N GLU A 145 -3.64 6.74 12.68
CA GLU A 145 -3.80 7.59 13.87
C GLU A 145 -4.69 6.94 14.93
N LYS A 146 -5.84 6.39 14.54
CA LYS A 146 -6.82 5.81 15.46
C LYS A 146 -6.73 4.30 15.63
N GLY A 147 -5.98 3.62 14.79
CA GLY A 147 -5.87 2.17 14.80
C GLY A 147 -7.01 1.43 14.10
N THR A 148 -7.98 2.15 13.54
CA THR A 148 -9.11 1.55 12.82
C THR A 148 -8.62 0.63 11.71
N GLY A 149 -9.15 -0.61 11.66
CA GLY A 149 -8.87 -1.56 10.58
C GLY A 149 -7.46 -2.13 10.56
N VAL A 150 -6.56 -1.65 11.42
CA VAL A 150 -5.16 -2.08 11.43
C VAL A 150 -5.04 -3.55 11.84
N GLU A 151 -5.79 -3.97 12.85
CA GLU A 151 -5.77 -5.36 13.31
C GLU A 151 -6.34 -6.34 12.27
N GLU A 152 -7.40 -5.96 11.58
CA GLU A 152 -7.96 -6.76 10.49
C GLU A 152 -6.94 -6.94 9.36
N LEU A 153 -6.24 -5.87 8.99
CA LEU A 153 -5.19 -5.93 7.98
C LEU A 153 -4.03 -6.81 8.45
N ARG A 154 -3.62 -6.66 9.71
CA ARG A 154 -2.55 -7.48 10.30
C ARG A 154 -2.90 -8.97 10.26
N GLN A 155 -4.11 -9.33 10.64
CA GLN A 155 -4.58 -10.73 10.61
C GLN A 155 -4.59 -11.29 9.20
N TYR A 156 -5.02 -10.50 8.22
CA TYR A 156 -4.99 -10.90 6.82
C TYR A 156 -3.56 -11.16 6.33
N LEU A 157 -2.63 -10.26 6.66
CA LEU A 157 -1.23 -10.40 6.26
C LEU A 157 -0.57 -11.61 6.94
N ASP A 158 -0.87 -11.85 8.21
CA ASP A 158 -0.38 -13.03 8.93
C ASP A 158 -0.88 -14.32 8.28
N ALA A 159 -2.14 -14.36 7.86
CA ALA A 159 -2.70 -15.50 7.14
C ALA A 159 -2.01 -15.74 5.79
N CYS A 160 -1.62 -14.67 5.08
CA CYS A 160 -0.86 -14.77 3.83
C CYS A 160 0.55 -15.33 4.03
N LEU A 161 1.12 -15.14 5.20
CA LEU A 161 2.46 -15.60 5.56
C LEU A 161 2.47 -17.02 6.14
N ALA A 162 1.32 -17.53 6.56
CA ALA A 162 1.22 -18.88 7.12
C ALA A 162 1.63 -19.93 6.08
N PRO A 163 2.42 -20.94 6.45
CA PRO A 163 2.75 -22.00 5.52
C PRO A 163 1.48 -22.76 5.12
N GLU A 164 1.39 -23.12 3.84
CA GLU A 164 0.30 -23.96 3.36
C GLU A 164 0.37 -25.32 4.05
N ALA A 165 -0.78 -25.73 4.57
CA ALA A 165 -0.88 -27.03 5.25
C ALA A 165 -0.83 -28.18 4.24
#